data_3cd683d9477b69f364f3e615b316d083
#
_entry.id   3cd683d9477b69f364f3e615b316d083
#
_cell.length_a   1.000
_cell.length_b   1.000
_cell.length_c   1.000
_cell.angle_alpha   90.00
_cell.angle_beta   90.00
_cell.angle_gamma   90.00
#
_symmetry.space_group_name_H-M   'P 1'
#
loop_
_entity.id
_entity.type
_entity.pdbx_description
1 polymer ?
#
loop_
_entity_poly.entity_id
_entity_poly.type
_entity_poly.pdbx_seq_one_letter_code
_entity_poly.pdbx_strand_id
1 'polypeptide(L)'
;GDRMVPRMMGPTAGGMIRDWCEKKGVKVYTGTKVEAIERATNGPTGIVGKLASAMGLGSSEPSSGLRVKLSGGQTVEADLVISATGVRPAIGFLKDSGITCLVGVLTDEHLQTNVSGIYAAGDCAEAFDKVSGKTIVSAIQPNAAEQARVAALNMVGQKADLKGVTQINVLDTLGLISTSFGNWEGVPGGEHAELTDKAGGRHLSLQFKDDVMVGCNSVGWTEHVGVMRGLVEGQVKLGEWKDRLMHDPTKLMDAYLASAQGQGQWAGAADERRR
;
A
#
# COMPACT_ATOMS: atom_id res chain seq x y z
N GLY A 1 -5.54 -13.37 -1.83
CA GLY A 1 -6.56 -12.75 -0.99
C GLY A 1 -7.96 -12.95 -1.53
N ASP A 2 -8.94 -12.67 -0.71
CA ASP A 2 -10.38 -12.78 -1.00
C ASP A 2 -10.89 -11.64 -1.91
N ARG A 3 -10.11 -10.58 -2.05
CA ARG A 3 -10.42 -9.37 -2.83
C ARG A 3 -9.18 -8.74 -3.42
N MET A 4 -9.38 -7.77 -4.30
CA MET A 4 -8.27 -6.95 -4.83
C MET A 4 -7.67 -6.10 -3.71
N VAL A 5 -6.35 -5.98 -3.74
CA VAL A 5 -5.52 -5.17 -2.82
C VAL A 5 -5.93 -5.22 -1.34
N PRO A 6 -6.06 -6.42 -0.74
CA PRO A 6 -6.64 -6.59 0.60
C PRO A 6 -5.85 -5.91 1.72
N ARG A 7 -4.59 -5.54 1.48
CA ARG A 7 -3.74 -4.81 2.44
C ARG A 7 -4.02 -3.30 2.47
N MET A 8 -4.83 -2.80 1.52
CA MET A 8 -5.09 -1.37 1.37
C MET A 8 -6.58 -1.04 1.38
N MET A 9 -7.43 -1.99 1.02
CA MET A 9 -8.83 -1.72 0.70
C MET A 9 -9.77 -2.69 1.40
N GLY A 10 -10.88 -2.14 1.90
CA GLY A 10 -12.00 -2.89 2.40
C GLY A 10 -12.72 -3.71 1.31
N PRO A 11 -13.71 -4.53 1.69
CA PRO A 11 -14.43 -5.39 0.75
C PRO A 11 -15.12 -4.63 -0.38
N THR A 12 -15.79 -3.53 -0.07
CA THR A 12 -16.48 -2.67 -1.07
C THR A 12 -15.49 -2.12 -2.09
N ALA A 13 -14.44 -1.46 -1.61
CA ALA A 13 -13.41 -0.85 -2.46
C ALA A 13 -12.67 -1.90 -3.30
N GLY A 14 -12.26 -3.01 -2.69
CA GLY A 14 -11.58 -4.11 -3.40
C GLY A 14 -12.47 -4.77 -4.46
N GLY A 15 -13.77 -4.88 -4.19
CA GLY A 15 -14.76 -5.33 -5.17
C GLY A 15 -14.90 -4.38 -6.34
N MET A 16 -14.98 -3.08 -6.10
CA MET A 16 -15.05 -2.06 -7.16
C MET A 16 -13.81 -2.06 -8.06
N ILE A 17 -12.61 -2.23 -7.48
CA ILE A 17 -11.36 -2.34 -8.25
C ILE A 17 -11.38 -3.61 -9.11
N ARG A 18 -11.85 -4.75 -8.58
CA ARG A 18 -12.02 -5.98 -9.37
C ARG A 18 -12.95 -5.74 -10.56
N ASP A 19 -14.14 -5.23 -10.31
CA ASP A 19 -15.16 -5.01 -11.33
C ASP A 19 -14.67 -4.04 -12.42
N TRP A 20 -13.84 -3.06 -12.03
CA TRP A 20 -13.17 -2.16 -12.97
C TRP A 20 -12.16 -2.91 -13.85
N CYS A 21 -11.29 -3.73 -13.25
CA CYS A 21 -10.31 -4.54 -13.99
C CYS A 21 -11.02 -5.47 -14.98
N GLU A 22 -12.09 -6.13 -14.55
CA GLU A 22 -12.87 -7.04 -15.40
C GLU A 22 -13.53 -6.31 -16.58
N LYS A 23 -14.07 -5.10 -16.37
CA LYS A 23 -14.58 -4.23 -17.44
C LYS A 23 -13.50 -3.82 -18.45
N LYS A 24 -12.23 -3.80 -18.02
CA LYS A 24 -11.08 -3.53 -18.89
C LYS A 24 -10.51 -4.81 -19.57
N GLY A 25 -11.16 -5.95 -19.40
CA GLY A 25 -10.77 -7.22 -20.01
C GLY A 25 -9.78 -8.04 -19.20
N VAL A 26 -9.42 -7.63 -17.99
CA VAL A 26 -8.56 -8.38 -17.08
C VAL A 26 -9.38 -9.45 -16.35
N LYS A 27 -8.95 -10.71 -16.43
CA LYS A 27 -9.56 -11.78 -15.61
C LYS A 27 -8.95 -11.77 -14.23
N VAL A 28 -9.78 -11.65 -13.18
CA VAL A 28 -9.35 -11.57 -11.79
C VAL A 28 -9.71 -12.85 -11.04
N TYR A 29 -8.71 -13.50 -10.45
CA TYR A 29 -8.86 -14.72 -9.66
C TYR A 29 -8.55 -14.43 -8.19
N THR A 30 -9.56 -14.06 -7.42
CA THR A 30 -9.45 -13.89 -5.97
C THR A 30 -9.58 -15.22 -5.23
N GLY A 31 -9.10 -15.31 -3.99
CA GLY A 31 -9.13 -16.55 -3.21
C GLY A 31 -8.24 -17.66 -3.75
N THR A 32 -7.41 -17.38 -4.75
CA THR A 32 -6.65 -18.35 -5.53
C THR A 32 -5.15 -18.22 -5.26
N LYS A 33 -4.44 -19.33 -5.31
CA LYS A 33 -2.97 -19.39 -5.27
C LYS A 33 -2.43 -20.00 -6.54
N VAL A 34 -1.25 -19.56 -6.96
CA VAL A 34 -0.47 -20.25 -8.00
C VAL A 34 0.24 -21.43 -7.35
N GLU A 35 0.00 -22.64 -7.87
CA GLU A 35 0.59 -23.87 -7.36
C GLU A 35 1.83 -24.27 -8.17
N ALA A 36 1.77 -24.10 -9.50
CA ALA A 36 2.90 -24.37 -10.35
C ALA A 36 2.87 -23.49 -11.60
N ILE A 37 4.06 -23.24 -12.15
CA ILE A 37 4.26 -22.62 -13.46
C ILE A 37 5.12 -23.60 -14.26
N GLU A 38 4.57 -24.09 -15.35
CA GLU A 38 5.21 -25.09 -16.23
C GLU A 38 5.33 -24.52 -17.63
N ARG A 39 6.34 -24.95 -18.37
CA ARG A 39 6.39 -24.66 -19.80
C ARG A 39 5.33 -25.49 -20.51
N ALA A 40 4.53 -24.88 -21.37
CA ALA A 40 3.62 -25.60 -22.23
C ALA A 40 4.47 -26.41 -23.25
N THR A 41 4.54 -27.70 -23.06
CA THR A 41 5.15 -28.59 -24.02
C THR A 41 4.11 -28.93 -25.11
N ASN A 42 4.14 -28.23 -26.22
CA ASN A 42 3.37 -28.64 -27.40
C ASN A 42 4.14 -29.74 -28.15
N GLY A 43 3.67 -30.91 -27.98
CA GLY A 43 4.06 -32.08 -28.78
C GLY A 43 3.43 -33.32 -28.16
N PRO A 44 2.89 -34.25 -28.93
CA PRO A 44 2.51 -35.55 -28.42
C PRO A 44 3.76 -36.19 -27.82
N THR A 45 3.83 -36.21 -26.49
CA THR A 45 4.85 -36.94 -25.72
C THR A 45 4.56 -38.42 -25.88
N GLY A 46 5.11 -39.01 -26.91
CA GLY A 46 4.97 -40.44 -27.22
C GLY A 46 5.63 -40.80 -28.51
N ILE A 47 5.73 -42.10 -28.79
CA ILE A 47 6.30 -42.68 -30.04
C ILE A 47 5.62 -42.09 -31.28
N VAL A 48 4.31 -41.77 -31.18
CA VAL A 48 3.52 -41.18 -32.29
C VAL A 48 4.00 -39.76 -32.65
N GLY A 49 4.37 -38.93 -31.66
CA GLY A 49 4.88 -37.58 -31.91
C GLY A 49 6.27 -37.55 -32.53
N LYS A 50 7.12 -38.51 -32.16
CA LYS A 50 8.43 -38.68 -32.78
C LYS A 50 8.31 -39.16 -34.23
N LEU A 51 7.32 -40.00 -34.55
CA LEU A 51 7.05 -40.44 -35.92
C LEU A 51 6.49 -39.32 -36.80
N ALA A 52 5.57 -38.50 -36.28
CA ALA A 52 4.99 -37.38 -36.99
C ALA A 52 6.04 -36.30 -37.32
N SER A 53 6.96 -36.03 -36.38
CA SER A 53 8.10 -35.13 -36.59
C SER A 53 9.10 -35.68 -37.64
N ALA A 54 9.33 -36.98 -37.65
CA ALA A 54 10.21 -37.65 -38.63
C ALA A 54 9.62 -37.68 -40.04
N MET A 55 8.29 -37.60 -40.17
CA MET A 55 7.59 -37.59 -41.46
C MET A 55 7.32 -36.18 -42.02
N GLY A 56 7.81 -35.09 -41.34
CA GLY A 56 7.62 -33.73 -41.81
C GLY A 56 6.17 -33.23 -41.78
N LEU A 57 5.28 -33.91 -41.07
CA LEU A 57 3.85 -33.61 -40.96
C LEU A 57 3.48 -32.76 -39.76
N GLY A 58 4.45 -32.08 -39.13
CA GLY A 58 4.25 -31.26 -37.95
C GLY A 58 5.12 -30.03 -37.97
N SER A 59 4.70 -28.98 -38.67
CA SER A 59 5.18 -27.62 -38.43
C SER A 59 4.43 -27.03 -37.23
N SER A 60 4.69 -27.53 -36.03
CA SER A 60 4.31 -26.80 -34.81
C SER A 60 5.54 -26.00 -34.40
N GLU A 61 5.50 -24.67 -34.64
CA GLU A 61 6.33 -23.73 -33.90
C GLU A 61 6.29 -24.15 -32.42
N PRO A 62 7.43 -24.22 -31.72
CA PRO A 62 7.40 -24.49 -30.27
C PRO A 62 6.60 -23.40 -29.62
N SER A 63 5.39 -23.70 -29.15
CA SER A 63 4.65 -22.70 -28.35
C SER A 63 5.51 -22.38 -27.17
N SER A 64 6.00 -21.15 -27.11
CA SER A 64 6.77 -20.58 -26.01
C SER A 64 5.92 -20.29 -24.75
N GLY A 65 4.71 -20.82 -24.72
CA GLY A 65 3.73 -20.55 -23.70
C GLY A 65 4.05 -21.15 -22.33
N LEU A 66 3.54 -20.52 -21.31
CA LEU A 66 3.57 -20.99 -19.93
C LEU A 66 2.18 -21.50 -19.54
N ARG A 67 2.14 -22.51 -18.70
CA ARG A 67 0.93 -23.06 -18.12
C ARG A 67 0.97 -22.84 -16.61
N VAL A 68 0.04 -22.00 -16.11
CA VAL A 68 -0.06 -21.63 -14.71
C VAL A 68 -1.19 -22.45 -14.06
N LYS A 69 -0.84 -23.34 -13.14
CA LYS A 69 -1.79 -24.12 -12.37
C LYS A 69 -2.23 -23.32 -11.12
N LEU A 70 -3.53 -23.22 -10.94
CA LEU A 70 -4.16 -22.50 -9.85
C LEU A 70 -4.75 -23.47 -8.84
N SER A 71 -4.79 -23.07 -7.56
CA SER A 71 -5.50 -23.82 -6.53
C SER A 71 -6.99 -23.95 -6.93
N GLY A 72 -7.53 -25.14 -6.86
CA GLY A 72 -8.87 -25.45 -7.35
C GLY A 72 -8.87 -26.09 -8.74
N GLY A 73 -7.68 -26.45 -9.30
CA GLY A 73 -7.53 -27.27 -10.48
C GLY A 73 -7.62 -26.53 -11.81
N GLN A 74 -7.87 -25.24 -11.81
CA GLN A 74 -7.88 -24.43 -13.04
C GLN A 74 -6.47 -24.20 -13.56
N THR A 75 -6.31 -24.18 -14.88
CA THR A 75 -5.06 -23.86 -15.56
C THR A 75 -5.27 -22.66 -16.48
N VAL A 76 -4.34 -21.72 -16.44
CA VAL A 76 -4.30 -20.52 -17.28
C VAL A 76 -3.05 -20.59 -18.17
N GLU A 77 -3.22 -20.38 -19.47
CA GLU A 77 -2.10 -20.24 -20.40
C GLU A 77 -1.66 -18.78 -20.47
N ALA A 78 -0.34 -18.55 -20.54
CA ALA A 78 0.25 -17.23 -20.60
C ALA A 78 1.59 -17.25 -21.34
N ASP A 79 1.91 -16.17 -22.04
CA ASP A 79 3.21 -15.97 -22.67
C ASP A 79 4.25 -15.45 -21.68
N LEU A 80 3.79 -14.72 -20.66
CA LEU A 80 4.62 -14.13 -19.60
C LEU A 80 3.91 -14.26 -18.26
N VAL A 81 4.66 -14.58 -17.22
CA VAL A 81 4.20 -14.54 -15.82
C VAL A 81 5.03 -13.53 -15.04
N ILE A 82 4.35 -12.58 -14.40
CA ILE A 82 4.98 -11.57 -13.56
C ILE A 82 4.62 -11.86 -12.09
N SER A 83 5.64 -12.07 -11.25
CA SER A 83 5.46 -12.22 -9.81
C SER A 83 5.56 -10.87 -9.12
N ALA A 84 4.46 -10.42 -8.53
CA ALA A 84 4.36 -9.18 -7.75
C ALA A 84 3.85 -9.47 -6.32
N THR A 85 4.45 -10.47 -5.66
CA THR A 85 3.99 -11.03 -4.37
C THR A 85 4.44 -10.24 -3.15
N GLY A 86 5.05 -9.07 -3.35
CA GLY A 86 5.61 -8.21 -2.31
C GLY A 86 7.10 -8.46 -2.07
N VAL A 87 7.65 -7.64 -1.20
CA VAL A 87 9.08 -7.64 -0.86
C VAL A 87 9.27 -7.70 0.66
N ARG A 88 10.47 -8.11 1.07
CA ARG A 88 10.94 -8.03 2.44
C ARG A 88 12.32 -7.39 2.45
N PRO A 89 12.68 -6.64 3.51
CA PRO A 89 14.04 -6.13 3.68
C PRO A 89 15.09 -7.23 3.57
N ALA A 90 16.10 -7.00 2.73
CA ALA A 90 17.21 -7.96 2.54
C ALA A 90 18.32 -7.71 3.58
N ILE A 91 17.99 -7.87 4.87
CA ILE A 91 18.83 -7.53 6.02
C ILE A 91 19.70 -8.70 6.52
N GLY A 92 19.72 -9.82 5.81
CA GLY A 92 20.48 -11.02 6.23
C GLY A 92 21.99 -10.80 6.39
N PHE A 93 22.57 -9.80 5.72
CA PHE A 93 24.00 -9.44 5.86
C PHE A 93 24.34 -8.84 7.23
N LEU A 94 23.32 -8.40 8.00
CA LEU A 94 23.50 -7.87 9.35
C LEU A 94 23.48 -8.96 10.44
N LYS A 95 23.36 -10.21 10.04
CA LYS A 95 23.41 -11.32 10.99
C LYS A 95 24.73 -11.27 11.78
N ASP A 96 24.65 -11.43 13.09
CA ASP A 96 25.78 -11.42 14.03
C ASP A 96 26.54 -10.08 14.10
N SER A 97 25.99 -8.99 13.54
CA SER A 97 26.59 -7.64 13.60
C SER A 97 26.34 -6.90 14.94
N GLY A 98 25.43 -7.42 15.78
CA GLY A 98 24.96 -6.71 16.97
C GLY A 98 23.87 -5.69 16.72
N ILE A 99 23.50 -5.43 15.45
CA ILE A 99 22.39 -4.55 15.10
C ILE A 99 21.07 -5.27 15.31
N THR A 100 20.13 -4.63 16.01
CA THR A 100 18.80 -5.18 16.25
C THR A 100 17.96 -5.10 14.99
N CYS A 101 17.51 -6.27 14.53
CA CYS A 101 16.62 -6.41 13.40
C CYS A 101 15.35 -7.18 13.82
N LEU A 102 14.18 -6.69 13.42
CA LEU A 102 12.89 -7.39 13.55
C LEU A 102 12.41 -7.80 12.15
N VAL A 103 11.47 -7.06 11.57
CA VAL A 103 11.12 -7.19 10.15
C VAL A 103 12.13 -6.42 9.30
N GLY A 104 12.55 -5.24 9.78
CA GLY A 104 13.60 -4.40 9.25
C GLY A 104 14.70 -4.13 10.28
N VAL A 105 15.55 -3.18 10.01
CA VAL A 105 16.55 -2.64 10.94
C VAL A 105 15.83 -1.71 11.91
N LEU A 106 15.77 -2.08 13.18
CA LEU A 106 15.10 -1.26 14.19
C LEU A 106 15.86 0.05 14.43
N THR A 107 15.12 1.16 14.39
CA THR A 107 15.65 2.51 14.62
C THR A 107 14.88 3.26 15.69
N ASP A 108 15.54 4.21 16.32
CA ASP A 108 14.92 5.21 17.17
C ASP A 108 14.31 6.38 16.37
N GLU A 109 13.86 7.42 17.05
CA GLU A 109 13.31 8.65 16.44
C GLU A 109 14.31 9.46 15.63
N HIS A 110 15.61 9.23 15.84
CA HIS A 110 16.71 9.85 15.09
C HIS A 110 17.17 9.00 13.89
N LEU A 111 16.52 7.88 13.62
CA LEU A 111 16.91 6.86 12.65
C LEU A 111 18.26 6.18 12.98
N GLN A 112 18.72 6.27 14.23
CA GLN A 112 19.90 5.56 14.69
C GLN A 112 19.51 4.15 15.16
N THR A 113 20.36 3.18 14.88
CA THR A 113 20.23 1.81 15.38
C THR A 113 20.67 1.72 16.85
N ASN A 114 20.51 0.55 17.46
CA ASN A 114 21.09 0.30 18.79
C ASN A 114 22.63 0.39 18.84
N VAL A 115 23.30 0.45 17.68
CA VAL A 115 24.76 0.64 17.57
C VAL A 115 25.04 2.10 17.22
N SER A 116 25.70 2.81 18.13
CA SER A 116 26.00 4.24 17.98
C SER A 116 26.74 4.54 16.66
N GLY A 117 26.32 5.59 15.97
CA GLY A 117 26.89 6.04 14.69
C GLY A 117 26.41 5.25 13.48
N ILE A 118 25.53 4.24 13.66
CA ILE A 118 24.93 3.49 12.56
C ILE A 118 23.47 3.86 12.43
N TYR A 119 23.07 4.25 11.23
CA TYR A 119 21.72 4.71 10.89
C TYR A 119 21.11 3.81 9.81
N ALA A 120 19.77 3.73 9.79
CA ALA A 120 19.04 3.05 8.74
C ALA A 120 17.85 3.89 8.28
N ALA A 121 17.57 3.88 6.98
CA ALA A 121 16.47 4.62 6.38
C ALA A 121 15.91 3.89 5.15
N GLY A 122 14.67 4.16 4.80
CA GLY A 122 14.00 3.60 3.64
C GLY A 122 13.43 2.20 3.88
N ASP A 123 13.33 1.41 2.83
CA ASP A 123 12.64 0.12 2.80
C ASP A 123 13.21 -0.93 3.75
N CYS A 124 14.45 -0.74 4.20
CA CYS A 124 15.08 -1.64 5.17
C CYS A 124 14.89 -1.21 6.63
N ALA A 125 14.51 0.04 6.89
CA ALA A 125 14.34 0.56 8.23
C ALA A 125 12.99 0.20 8.83
N GLU A 126 12.98 -0.14 10.11
CA GLU A 126 11.77 -0.31 10.92
C GLU A 126 11.68 0.86 11.89
N ALA A 127 10.84 1.83 11.54
CA ALA A 127 10.70 3.10 12.22
C ALA A 127 9.32 3.27 12.86
N PHE A 128 9.21 4.19 13.81
CA PHE A 128 7.98 4.49 14.52
C PHE A 128 6.86 4.97 13.58
N ASP A 129 5.70 4.34 13.66
CA ASP A 129 4.48 4.75 12.97
C ASP A 129 3.57 5.51 13.93
N LYS A 130 3.29 6.77 13.59
CA LYS A 130 2.48 7.69 14.38
C LYS A 130 1.07 7.18 14.64
N VAL A 131 0.48 6.51 13.66
CA VAL A 131 -0.93 6.15 13.67
C VAL A 131 -1.17 4.89 14.49
N SER A 132 -0.33 3.87 14.31
CA SER A 132 -0.42 2.62 15.06
C SER A 132 0.27 2.65 16.41
N GLY A 133 1.19 3.60 16.63
CA GLY A 133 2.04 3.67 17.81
C GLY A 133 3.07 2.55 17.91
N LYS A 134 3.36 1.86 16.81
CA LYS A 134 4.30 0.74 16.72
C LYS A 134 5.43 1.08 15.76
N THR A 135 6.49 0.28 15.80
CA THR A 135 7.49 0.31 14.72
C THR A 135 7.02 -0.55 13.55
N ILE A 136 7.22 -0.06 12.34
CA ILE A 136 6.86 -0.76 11.10
C ILE A 136 7.90 -0.52 10.00
N VAL A 137 8.00 -1.44 9.07
CA VAL A 137 8.63 -1.21 7.77
C VAL A 137 7.59 -0.59 6.84
N SER A 138 7.85 0.61 6.36
CA SER A 138 6.98 1.32 5.41
C SER A 138 7.74 1.59 4.12
N ALA A 139 7.69 0.63 3.20
CA ALA A 139 8.43 0.62 1.94
C ALA A 139 7.73 1.49 0.89
N ILE A 140 7.72 2.81 1.11
CA ILE A 140 7.22 3.82 0.17
C ILE A 140 8.16 5.01 0.07
N GLN A 141 8.30 5.54 -1.12
CA GLN A 141 9.26 6.59 -1.45
C GLN A 141 9.16 7.84 -0.55
N PRO A 142 7.99 8.41 -0.20
CA PRO A 142 7.91 9.58 0.67
C PRO A 142 8.49 9.33 2.07
N ASN A 143 8.21 8.16 2.66
CA ASN A 143 8.76 7.80 3.97
C ASN A 143 10.26 7.56 3.89
N ALA A 144 10.76 6.91 2.83
CA ALA A 144 12.18 6.69 2.61
C ALA A 144 12.95 8.02 2.51
N ALA A 145 12.40 8.99 1.79
CA ALA A 145 13.00 10.32 1.64
C ALA A 145 13.07 11.09 2.96
N GLU A 146 11.99 11.09 3.75
CA GLU A 146 11.96 11.77 5.04
C GLU A 146 12.88 11.08 6.08
N GLN A 147 12.88 9.76 6.12
CA GLN A 147 13.82 9.00 6.95
C GLN A 147 15.28 9.31 6.59
N ALA A 148 15.61 9.31 5.29
CA ALA A 148 16.96 9.63 4.83
C ALA A 148 17.36 11.05 5.23
N ARG A 149 16.45 12.03 5.14
CA ARG A 149 16.69 13.42 5.56
C ARG A 149 17.01 13.50 7.07
N VAL A 150 16.20 12.86 7.90
CA VAL A 150 16.39 12.83 9.37
C VAL A 150 17.71 12.13 9.72
N ALA A 151 17.98 10.98 9.14
CA ALA A 151 19.23 10.25 9.37
C ALA A 151 20.46 11.09 8.98
N ALA A 152 20.43 11.72 7.79
CA ALA A 152 21.54 12.55 7.31
C ALA A 152 21.82 13.76 8.22
N LEU A 153 20.78 14.43 8.72
CA LEU A 153 20.96 15.54 9.67
C LEU A 153 21.62 15.07 10.97
N ASN A 154 21.17 13.95 11.53
CA ASN A 154 21.75 13.39 12.74
C ASN A 154 23.21 12.92 12.51
N MET A 155 23.54 12.35 11.36
CA MET A 155 24.91 11.97 11.00
C MET A 155 25.90 13.16 11.01
N VAL A 156 25.44 14.36 10.67
CA VAL A 156 26.25 15.59 10.68
C VAL A 156 26.11 16.40 11.97
N GLY A 157 25.49 15.84 13.02
CA GLY A 157 25.35 16.47 14.32
C GLY A 157 24.22 17.49 14.42
N GLN A 158 23.35 17.60 13.42
CA GLN A 158 22.15 18.42 13.48
C GLN A 158 21.00 17.56 14.01
N LYS A 159 20.59 17.80 15.25
CA LYS A 159 19.52 17.03 15.87
C LYS A 159 18.18 17.18 15.11
N ALA A 160 17.67 16.06 14.64
CA ALA A 160 16.39 15.96 13.95
C ALA A 160 15.62 14.71 14.40
N ASP A 161 14.32 14.81 14.51
CA ASP A 161 13.44 13.74 14.94
C ASP A 161 12.49 13.36 13.81
N LEU A 162 12.33 12.06 13.57
CA LEU A 162 11.27 11.55 12.71
C LEU A 162 9.93 11.66 13.46
N LYS A 163 9.00 12.40 12.90
CA LYS A 163 7.65 12.54 13.50
C LYS A 163 6.78 11.28 13.39
N GLY A 164 7.33 10.23 12.83
CA GLY A 164 6.68 8.96 12.54
C GLY A 164 6.46 8.76 11.06
N VAL A 165 6.38 7.50 10.65
CA VAL A 165 5.95 7.13 9.30
C VAL A 165 4.42 7.08 9.24
N THR A 166 3.86 7.27 8.07
CA THR A 166 2.42 7.10 7.85
C THR A 166 2.19 6.03 6.80
N GLN A 167 1.24 5.16 7.07
CA GLN A 167 0.80 4.20 6.07
C GLN A 167 0.03 4.95 4.98
N ILE A 168 0.65 5.09 3.83
CA ILE A 168 0.10 5.78 2.67
C ILE A 168 0.17 4.83 1.49
N ASN A 169 -0.95 4.64 0.83
CA ASN A 169 -1.00 3.92 -0.41
C ASN A 169 -1.81 4.71 -1.43
N VAL A 170 -1.24 4.93 -2.60
CA VAL A 170 -1.91 5.49 -3.76
C VAL A 170 -1.65 4.54 -4.92
N LEU A 171 -2.69 4.05 -5.53
CA LEU A 171 -2.62 3.10 -6.62
C LEU A 171 -3.46 3.58 -7.79
N ASP A 172 -2.84 3.61 -8.97
CA ASP A 172 -3.54 3.73 -10.25
C ASP A 172 -3.75 2.33 -10.83
N THR A 173 -4.99 1.91 -10.93
CA THR A 173 -5.36 0.63 -11.51
C THR A 173 -6.09 0.87 -12.82
N LEU A 174 -5.36 0.89 -13.93
CA LEU A 174 -5.92 1.11 -15.28
C LEU A 174 -6.77 2.39 -15.37
N GLY A 175 -6.29 3.47 -14.74
CA GLY A 175 -6.96 4.78 -14.68
C GLY A 175 -7.95 4.94 -13.54
N LEU A 176 -8.17 3.94 -12.71
CA LEU A 176 -8.94 4.06 -11.47
C LEU A 176 -7.99 4.32 -10.30
N ILE A 177 -7.99 5.54 -9.79
CA ILE A 177 -7.18 5.91 -8.64
C ILE A 177 -7.85 5.42 -7.35
N SER A 178 -7.07 4.78 -6.50
CA SER A 178 -7.48 4.39 -5.15
C SER A 178 -6.44 4.80 -4.12
N THR A 179 -6.88 5.17 -2.93
CA THR A 179 -5.99 5.63 -1.86
C THR A 179 -6.37 5.01 -0.52
N SER A 180 -5.39 4.82 0.35
CA SER A 180 -5.62 4.51 1.76
C SER A 180 -4.59 5.19 2.65
N PHE A 181 -5.03 5.63 3.83
CA PHE A 181 -4.20 6.31 4.82
C PHE A 181 -4.49 5.76 6.21
N GLY A 182 -3.45 5.64 7.02
CA GLY A 182 -3.55 5.27 8.43
C GLY A 182 -4.28 3.95 8.69
N ASN A 183 -5.05 3.91 9.77
CA ASN A 183 -5.85 2.75 10.19
C ASN A 183 -7.16 2.67 9.40
N TRP A 184 -7.06 2.48 8.09
CA TRP A 184 -8.20 2.46 7.18
C TRP A 184 -9.19 1.30 7.43
N GLU A 185 -8.79 0.26 8.14
CA GLU A 185 -9.69 -0.82 8.62
C GLU A 185 -10.49 -0.39 9.87
N GLY A 186 -10.17 0.77 10.44
CA GLY A 186 -10.70 1.21 11.72
C GLY A 186 -9.90 0.72 12.92
N VAL A 187 -10.34 1.12 14.10
CA VAL A 187 -9.74 0.75 15.38
C VAL A 187 -10.82 0.30 16.38
N PRO A 188 -10.48 -0.49 17.40
CA PRO A 188 -11.45 -0.91 18.41
C PRO A 188 -12.15 0.28 19.08
N GLY A 189 -13.48 0.24 19.12
CA GLY A 189 -14.33 1.33 19.65
C GLY A 189 -14.28 2.61 18.82
N GLY A 190 -13.85 2.52 17.57
CA GLY A 190 -13.96 3.60 16.59
C GLY A 190 -15.31 3.63 15.90
N GLU A 191 -15.54 4.66 15.12
CA GLU A 191 -16.74 4.89 14.30
C GLU A 191 -16.33 5.05 12.85
N HIS A 192 -17.25 4.84 11.92
CA HIS A 192 -16.96 5.02 10.50
C HIS A 192 -18.12 5.64 9.74
N ALA A 193 -17.78 6.36 8.67
CA ALA A 193 -18.70 6.84 7.67
C ALA A 193 -18.29 6.31 6.30
N GLU A 194 -19.27 5.91 5.49
CA GLU A 194 -19.03 5.37 4.16
C GLU A 194 -20.00 6.00 3.16
N LEU A 195 -19.49 6.34 1.98
CA LEU A 195 -20.28 6.77 0.85
C LEU A 195 -19.84 5.98 -0.38
N THR A 196 -20.79 5.33 -1.05
CA THR A 196 -20.51 4.54 -2.25
C THR A 196 -21.48 4.93 -3.37
N ASP A 197 -20.91 5.41 -4.48
CA ASP A 197 -21.58 5.58 -5.76
C ASP A 197 -21.02 4.56 -6.76
N LYS A 198 -21.68 3.41 -6.87
CA LYS A 198 -21.24 2.36 -7.80
C LYS A 198 -21.38 2.76 -9.27
N ALA A 199 -22.36 3.59 -9.60
CA ALA A 199 -22.59 4.04 -10.97
C ALA A 199 -21.49 5.02 -11.42
N GLY A 200 -21.12 5.96 -10.54
CA GLY A 200 -20.02 6.88 -10.75
C GLY A 200 -18.62 6.28 -10.51
N GLY A 201 -18.53 5.04 -10.04
CA GLY A 201 -17.27 4.38 -9.71
C GLY A 201 -16.54 5.01 -8.52
N ARG A 202 -17.28 5.55 -7.55
CA ARG A 202 -16.74 6.31 -6.41
C ARG A 202 -17.05 5.65 -5.09
N HIS A 203 -16.06 5.61 -4.23
CA HIS A 203 -16.18 5.12 -2.86
C HIS A 203 -15.29 5.92 -1.93
N LEU A 204 -15.80 6.23 -0.76
CA LEU A 204 -15.09 6.93 0.30
C LEU A 204 -15.47 6.27 1.63
N SER A 205 -14.47 5.91 2.43
CA SER A 205 -14.64 5.37 3.78
C SER A 205 -13.71 6.11 4.72
N LEU A 206 -14.25 6.66 5.79
CA LEU A 206 -13.57 7.44 6.81
C LEU A 206 -13.67 6.71 8.15
N GLN A 207 -12.56 6.59 8.85
CA GLN A 207 -12.48 5.93 10.15
C GLN A 207 -12.14 6.94 11.23
N PHE A 208 -12.88 6.92 12.32
CA PHE A 208 -12.73 7.87 13.42
C PHE A 208 -12.44 7.14 14.73
N LYS A 209 -11.68 7.79 15.59
CA LYS A 209 -11.55 7.42 17.00
C LYS A 209 -11.59 8.70 17.82
N ASP A 210 -12.52 8.72 18.78
CA ASP A 210 -12.83 9.91 19.54
C ASP A 210 -13.13 11.09 18.60
N ASP A 211 -12.31 12.12 18.60
CA ASP A 211 -12.51 13.35 17.85
C ASP A 211 -11.55 13.48 16.63
N VAL A 212 -10.88 12.42 16.23
CA VAL A 212 -9.90 12.45 15.12
C VAL A 212 -10.20 11.41 14.06
N MET A 213 -9.84 11.74 12.82
CA MET A 213 -9.83 10.77 11.72
C MET A 213 -8.55 9.94 11.79
N VAL A 214 -8.67 8.64 12.06
CA VAL A 214 -7.53 7.71 12.24
C VAL A 214 -7.16 6.98 10.98
N GLY A 215 -8.02 6.97 9.99
CA GLY A 215 -7.77 6.33 8.71
C GLY A 215 -8.87 6.58 7.71
N CYS A 216 -8.55 6.33 6.45
CA CYS A 216 -9.53 6.39 5.37
C CYS A 216 -9.08 5.59 4.16
N ASN A 217 -10.02 5.22 3.30
CA ASN A 217 -9.74 4.80 1.93
C ASN A 217 -10.73 5.42 0.94
N SER A 218 -10.28 5.53 -0.31
CA SER A 218 -11.13 5.98 -1.40
C SER A 218 -10.85 5.24 -2.70
N VAL A 219 -11.85 5.14 -3.55
CA VAL A 219 -11.75 4.65 -4.93
C VAL A 219 -12.45 5.65 -5.83
N GLY A 220 -11.78 6.07 -6.93
CA GLY A 220 -12.33 7.02 -7.89
C GLY A 220 -12.63 8.41 -7.34
N TRP A 221 -12.35 8.65 -6.07
CA TRP A 221 -12.48 9.95 -5.41
C TRP A 221 -11.10 10.56 -5.25
N THR A 222 -10.72 11.43 -6.18
CA THR A 222 -9.38 12.02 -6.23
C THR A 222 -9.32 13.43 -5.66
N GLU A 223 -10.47 14.05 -5.47
CA GLU A 223 -10.57 15.33 -4.77
C GLU A 223 -10.16 15.16 -3.31
N HIS A 224 -9.41 16.10 -2.79
CA HIS A 224 -9.05 16.18 -1.37
C HIS A 224 -8.19 15.03 -0.81
N VAL A 225 -7.47 14.27 -1.66
CA VAL A 225 -6.54 13.21 -1.21
C VAL A 225 -5.50 13.77 -0.23
N GLY A 226 -4.95 14.96 -0.51
CA GLY A 226 -4.03 15.65 0.39
C GLY A 226 -4.67 16.07 1.70
N VAL A 227 -5.95 16.43 1.70
CA VAL A 227 -6.72 16.76 2.89
C VAL A 227 -6.96 15.52 3.76
N MET A 228 -7.37 14.41 3.15
CA MET A 228 -7.51 13.13 3.85
C MET A 228 -6.22 12.74 4.57
N ARG A 229 -5.10 12.82 3.85
CA ARG A 229 -3.77 12.60 4.42
C ARG A 229 -3.49 13.55 5.57
N GLY A 230 -3.71 14.84 5.40
CA GLY A 230 -3.45 15.87 6.41
C GLY A 230 -4.26 15.67 7.69
N LEU A 231 -5.53 15.28 7.58
CA LEU A 231 -6.38 14.98 8.73
C LEU A 231 -5.89 13.78 9.52
N VAL A 232 -5.49 12.69 8.82
CA VAL A 232 -4.97 11.47 9.47
C VAL A 232 -3.60 11.70 10.08
N GLU A 233 -2.62 12.23 9.32
CA GLU A 233 -1.26 12.45 9.81
C GLU A 233 -1.17 13.52 10.89
N GLY A 234 -1.95 14.58 10.75
CA GLY A 234 -2.01 15.68 11.72
C GLY A 234 -2.78 15.35 12.98
N GLN A 235 -3.50 14.23 12.99
CA GLN A 235 -4.42 13.88 14.09
C GLN A 235 -5.30 15.09 14.49
N VAL A 236 -5.85 15.74 13.45
CA VAL A 236 -6.60 16.98 13.62
C VAL A 236 -7.88 16.72 14.39
N LYS A 237 -8.08 17.47 15.49
CA LYS A 237 -9.32 17.42 16.25
C LYS A 237 -10.44 18.09 15.47
N LEU A 238 -11.50 17.36 15.20
CA LEU A 238 -12.57 17.77 14.31
C LEU A 238 -13.68 18.55 15.02
N GLY A 239 -13.88 18.34 16.34
CA GLY A 239 -14.99 18.93 17.07
C GLY A 239 -16.34 18.57 16.41
N GLU A 240 -17.21 19.53 16.26
CA GLU A 240 -18.53 19.36 15.61
C GLU A 240 -18.45 18.85 14.15
N TRP A 241 -17.29 18.97 13.50
CA TRP A 241 -17.10 18.49 12.14
C TRP A 241 -17.04 16.98 12.04
N LYS A 242 -16.72 16.28 13.12
CA LYS A 242 -16.81 14.82 13.14
C LYS A 242 -18.23 14.35 12.81
N ASP A 243 -19.24 14.89 13.51
CA ASP A 243 -20.65 14.51 13.28
C ASP A 243 -21.12 14.88 11.87
N ARG A 244 -20.65 16.01 11.35
CA ARG A 244 -20.92 16.44 9.98
C ARG A 244 -20.32 15.48 8.96
N LEU A 245 -19.07 15.01 9.15
CA LEU A 245 -18.43 14.01 8.31
C LEU A 245 -19.05 12.62 8.42
N MET A 246 -19.55 12.28 9.60
CA MET A 246 -20.33 11.04 9.79
C MET A 246 -21.63 11.05 8.99
N HIS A 247 -22.23 12.22 8.79
CA HIS A 247 -23.44 12.39 8.00
C HIS A 247 -23.14 12.56 6.50
N ASP A 248 -22.10 13.33 6.17
CA ASP A 248 -21.67 13.61 4.78
C ASP A 248 -20.14 13.53 4.67
N PRO A 249 -19.58 12.37 4.31
CA PRO A 249 -18.14 12.19 4.16
C PRO A 249 -17.48 13.08 3.09
N THR A 250 -18.26 13.73 2.22
CA THR A 250 -17.72 14.61 1.16
C THR A 250 -17.23 15.95 1.69
N LYS A 251 -17.60 16.34 2.91
CA LYS A 251 -17.26 17.63 3.54
C LYS A 251 -15.83 17.70 4.11
N LEU A 252 -14.91 16.88 3.57
CA LEU A 252 -13.52 16.81 4.06
C LEU A 252 -12.78 18.16 4.01
N MET A 253 -12.94 18.92 2.90
CA MET A 253 -12.26 20.20 2.76
C MET A 253 -12.80 21.22 3.78
N ASP A 254 -14.11 21.27 3.96
CA ASP A 254 -14.75 22.19 4.91
C ASP A 254 -14.28 21.87 6.34
N ALA A 255 -14.26 20.59 6.70
CA ALA A 255 -13.77 20.11 7.98
C ALA A 255 -12.30 20.48 8.22
N TYR A 256 -11.46 20.27 7.19
CA TYR A 256 -10.04 20.60 7.29
C TYR A 256 -9.81 22.10 7.46
N LEU A 257 -10.46 22.95 6.68
CA LEU A 257 -10.32 24.38 6.77
C LEU A 257 -10.77 24.92 8.14
N ALA A 258 -11.90 24.44 8.63
CA ALA A 258 -12.42 24.87 9.92
C ALA A 258 -11.56 24.38 11.11
N SER A 259 -11.10 23.13 11.06
CA SER A 259 -10.41 22.51 12.21
C SER A 259 -8.91 22.78 12.20
N ALA A 260 -8.21 22.65 11.05
CA ALA A 260 -6.77 22.85 10.97
C ALA A 260 -6.36 24.32 11.13
N GLN A 261 -7.14 25.25 10.58
CA GLN A 261 -6.89 26.69 10.76
C GLN A 261 -7.07 27.13 12.20
N GLY A 262 -8.12 26.64 12.87
CA GLY A 262 -8.40 26.95 14.28
C GLY A 262 -7.33 26.46 15.24
N GLN A 263 -6.53 25.46 14.88
CA GLN A 263 -5.46 24.91 15.71
C GLN A 263 -4.08 25.54 15.45
N GLY A 264 -3.98 26.57 14.61
CA GLY A 264 -2.72 27.25 14.32
C GLY A 264 -1.70 26.43 13.54
N GLN A 265 -2.09 25.30 12.98
CA GLN A 265 -1.20 24.40 12.22
C GLN A 265 -0.57 25.07 10.98
N TRP A 266 -1.16 26.13 10.50
CA TRP A 266 -0.62 26.96 9.41
C TRP A 266 0.48 27.93 9.84
N ALA A 267 0.51 28.35 11.11
CA ALA A 267 1.51 29.28 11.60
C ALA A 267 2.91 28.67 11.71
N GLY A 268 3.03 27.36 12.04
CA GLY A 268 4.31 26.67 12.15
C GLY A 268 4.99 26.41 10.81
N ALA A 269 4.23 26.11 9.77
CA ALA A 269 4.79 25.81 8.45
C ALA A 269 5.40 27.02 7.73
N ALA A 270 5.02 28.24 8.11
CA ALA A 270 5.59 29.47 7.54
C ALA A 270 6.94 29.83 8.18
N ASP A 271 7.18 29.47 9.44
CA ASP A 271 8.39 29.83 10.18
C ASP A 271 9.57 28.89 9.92
N GLU A 272 9.30 27.60 9.67
CA GLU A 272 10.36 26.62 9.34
C GLU A 272 10.95 26.79 7.94
N ARG A 273 10.29 27.48 7.01
CA ARG A 273 10.81 27.76 5.65
C ARG A 273 11.74 28.97 5.56
N ARG A 274 11.94 29.71 6.67
CA ARG A 274 12.79 30.92 6.71
C ARG A 274 14.10 30.73 7.49
N ARG A 275 14.46 29.50 7.83
CA ARG A 275 15.75 29.23 8.48
C ARG A 275 16.61 28.29 7.66
#